data_0d6bf7b2b066b1ed954e227d8e32b8f5
#
_entry.id   0d6bf7b2b066b1ed954e227d8e32b8f5
#
_cell.length_a   1.000
_cell.length_b   1.000
_cell.length_c   1.000
_cell.angle_alpha   90.00
_cell.angle_beta   90.00
_cell.angle_gamma   90.00
#
_symmetry.space_group_name_H-M   'P 1'
#
loop_
_entity.id
_entity.type
_entity.pdbx_description
1 polymer ?
#
loop_
_entity_poly.entity_id
_entity_poly.type
_entity_poly.pdbx_seq_one_letter_code
_entity_poly.pdbx_strand_id
1 'polypeptide(L)'
;MSLFVCKWKKEFGLEVKENIRRDICNGFSKLTGVDAKYFAVIFEDYAEGDFPEHNIGVFVLISQTEGRDDAFKDAEVKLVTDAFCKYTGWDSSRVSIMILDILRGSMGTNGIIVNRNGAAAEAIKSKEI
;
A
#
# COMPACT_ATOMS: atom_id res chain seq x y z
N MET A 1 4.76 4.89 8.33
CA MET A 1 4.13 3.59 8.09
C MET A 1 3.12 3.69 6.97
N SER A 2 3.04 2.68 6.11
CA SER A 2 2.04 2.66 5.04
C SER A 2 1.34 1.31 5.03
N LEU A 3 0.03 1.37 4.81
CA LEU A 3 -0.82 0.19 4.74
C LEU A 3 -1.47 0.14 3.35
N PHE A 4 -1.31 -0.98 2.67
CA PHE A 4 -1.91 -1.22 1.37
C PHE A 4 -3.01 -2.25 1.55
N VAL A 5 -4.25 -1.86 1.30
CA VAL A 5 -5.39 -2.77 1.34
C VAL A 5 -5.89 -3.00 -0.07
N CYS A 6 -5.78 -4.24 -0.52
CA CYS A 6 -6.10 -4.63 -1.90
C CYS A 6 -7.43 -5.39 -1.90
N LYS A 7 -8.45 -4.75 -2.46
CA LYS A 7 -9.81 -5.29 -2.51
C LYS A 7 -10.06 -5.82 -3.91
N TRP A 8 -10.25 -7.12 -4.05
CA TRP A 8 -10.48 -7.75 -5.34
C TRP A 8 -11.38 -8.98 -5.24
N LYS A 9 -11.90 -9.41 -6.37
CA LYS A 9 -12.64 -10.66 -6.45
C LYS A 9 -11.68 -11.82 -6.23
N LYS A 10 -12.10 -12.82 -5.47
CA LYS A 10 -11.29 -14.00 -5.22
C LYS A 10 -11.05 -14.76 -6.51
N GLU A 11 -9.84 -14.68 -7.03
CA GLU A 11 -9.48 -15.21 -8.34
C GLU A 11 -8.06 -15.78 -8.35
N PHE A 12 -7.18 -15.26 -7.51
CA PHE A 12 -5.77 -15.61 -7.47
C PHE A 12 -5.40 -16.28 -6.15
N GLY A 13 -4.46 -17.21 -6.23
CA GLY A 13 -3.99 -17.94 -5.06
C GLY A 13 -2.89 -17.23 -4.29
N LEU A 14 -2.39 -17.92 -3.27
CA LEU A 14 -1.38 -17.39 -2.36
C LEU A 14 -0.09 -16.98 -3.06
N GLU A 15 0.36 -17.75 -4.05
CA GLU A 15 1.61 -17.46 -4.76
C GLU A 15 1.58 -16.08 -5.42
N VAL A 16 0.49 -15.75 -6.11
CA VAL A 16 0.33 -14.45 -6.75
C VAL A 16 0.34 -13.34 -5.71
N LYS A 17 -0.39 -13.52 -4.61
CA LYS A 17 -0.42 -12.55 -3.52
C LYS A 17 0.96 -12.31 -2.91
N GLU A 18 1.71 -13.36 -2.66
CA GLU A 18 3.06 -13.28 -2.10
C GLU A 18 4.01 -12.51 -3.04
N ASN A 19 3.91 -12.79 -4.34
CA ASN A 19 4.73 -12.10 -5.33
C ASN A 19 4.40 -10.60 -5.40
N ILE A 20 3.13 -10.25 -5.40
CA ILE A 20 2.69 -8.85 -5.41
C ILE A 20 3.15 -8.16 -4.13
N ARG A 21 2.92 -8.78 -2.98
CA ARG A 21 3.33 -8.24 -1.68
C ARG A 21 4.82 -7.96 -1.64
N ARG A 22 5.61 -8.92 -2.07
CA ARG A 22 7.07 -8.79 -2.08
C ARG A 22 7.53 -7.62 -2.95
N ASP A 23 6.99 -7.50 -4.16
CA ASP A 23 7.40 -6.45 -5.08
C ASP A 23 6.98 -5.07 -4.56
N ILE A 24 5.78 -4.95 -3.98
CA ILE A 24 5.33 -3.69 -3.38
C ILE A 24 6.20 -3.32 -2.20
N CYS A 25 6.44 -4.23 -1.27
CA CYS A 25 7.23 -3.95 -0.07
C CYS A 25 8.67 -3.59 -0.42
N ASN A 26 9.30 -4.34 -1.32
CA ASN A 26 10.68 -4.06 -1.73
C ASN A 26 10.80 -2.76 -2.51
N GLY A 27 9.87 -2.49 -3.42
CA GLY A 27 9.88 -1.25 -4.18
C GLY A 27 9.61 -0.04 -3.30
N PHE A 28 8.68 -0.15 -2.36
CA PHE A 28 8.37 0.91 -1.42
C PHE A 28 9.53 1.18 -0.46
N SER A 29 10.23 0.11 -0.06
CA SER A 29 11.47 0.24 0.73
C SER A 29 12.51 1.07 -0.03
N LYS A 30 12.66 0.86 -1.32
CA LYS A 30 13.59 1.66 -2.14
C LYS A 30 13.16 3.12 -2.25
N LEU A 31 11.85 3.37 -2.36
CA LEU A 31 11.34 4.74 -2.43
C LEU A 31 11.52 5.51 -1.13
N THR A 32 11.40 4.85 0.00
CA THR A 32 11.36 5.50 1.31
C THR A 32 12.65 5.39 2.11
N GLY A 33 13.47 4.39 1.81
CA GLY A 33 14.63 4.06 2.62
C GLY A 33 14.28 3.32 3.91
N VAL A 34 13.01 2.93 4.09
CA VAL A 34 12.53 2.18 5.25
C VAL A 34 12.52 0.69 4.94
N ASP A 35 12.89 -0.15 5.91
CA ASP A 35 12.94 -1.59 5.72
C ASP A 35 11.57 -2.15 5.28
N ALA A 36 11.60 -3.04 4.31
CA ALA A 36 10.39 -3.63 3.72
C ALA A 36 9.46 -4.30 4.73
N LYS A 37 10.01 -4.79 5.84
CA LYS A 37 9.22 -5.46 6.89
C LYS A 37 8.22 -4.55 7.58
N TYR A 38 8.36 -3.22 7.42
CA TYR A 38 7.46 -2.26 8.06
C TYR A 38 6.28 -1.84 7.19
N PHE A 39 6.16 -2.41 5.99
CA PHE A 39 5.02 -2.14 5.14
C PHE A 39 4.08 -3.34 5.14
N ALA A 40 2.79 -3.07 5.29
CA ALA A 40 1.78 -4.11 5.29
C ALA A 40 0.97 -4.05 4.00
N VAL A 41 0.89 -5.20 3.32
CA VAL A 41 0.03 -5.38 2.14
C VAL A 41 -0.99 -6.45 2.49
N ILE A 42 -2.24 -6.05 2.55
CA ILE A 42 -3.36 -6.91 2.92
C ILE A 42 -4.22 -7.16 1.69
N PHE A 43 -4.63 -8.41 1.49
CA PHE A 43 -5.57 -8.77 0.45
C PHE A 43 -6.91 -9.11 1.07
N GLU A 44 -7.97 -8.51 0.53
CA GLU A 44 -9.35 -8.84 0.88
C GLU A 44 -9.98 -9.50 -0.34
N ASP A 45 -10.23 -10.80 -0.25
CA ASP A 45 -10.86 -11.58 -1.30
C ASP A 45 -12.36 -11.49 -1.15
N TYR A 46 -13.05 -11.02 -2.20
CA TYR A 46 -14.50 -10.94 -2.22
C TYR A 46 -15.08 -12.09 -3.05
N ALA A 47 -16.16 -12.67 -2.55
CA ALA A 47 -16.90 -13.69 -3.27
C ALA A 47 -17.60 -13.09 -4.49
N GLU A 48 -17.99 -13.95 -5.43
CA GLU A 48 -18.80 -13.52 -6.55
C GLU A 48 -20.10 -12.90 -6.04
N GLY A 49 -20.46 -11.75 -6.57
CA GLY A 49 -21.63 -10.99 -6.13
C GLY A 49 -21.32 -9.93 -5.08
N ASP A 50 -20.22 -10.11 -4.32
CA ASP A 50 -19.78 -9.12 -3.33
C ASP A 50 -18.82 -8.10 -3.91
N PHE A 51 -18.27 -8.38 -5.08
CA PHE A 51 -17.43 -7.46 -5.84
C PHE A 51 -18.18 -7.06 -7.12
N PRO A 52 -18.22 -5.77 -7.46
CA PRO A 52 -19.01 -5.32 -8.61
C PRO A 52 -18.48 -5.88 -9.93
N GLU A 53 -19.40 -6.14 -10.86
CA GLU A 53 -19.02 -6.37 -12.26
C GLU A 53 -18.50 -5.07 -12.81
N HIS A 54 -17.18 -4.97 -12.93
CA HIS A 54 -16.52 -3.72 -13.27
C HIS A 54 -15.24 -4.00 -14.06
N ASN A 55 -14.81 -3.03 -14.85
CA ASN A 55 -13.55 -3.11 -15.56
C ASN A 55 -12.36 -3.15 -14.61
N ILE A 56 -12.49 -2.55 -13.43
CA ILE A 56 -11.45 -2.57 -12.41
C ILE A 56 -11.36 -3.97 -11.80
N GLY A 57 -10.15 -4.51 -11.76
CA GLY A 57 -9.88 -5.81 -11.15
C GLY A 57 -9.52 -5.72 -9.67
N VAL A 58 -8.89 -4.62 -9.26
CA VAL A 58 -8.51 -4.39 -7.87
C VAL A 58 -8.63 -2.92 -7.51
N PHE A 59 -9.16 -2.67 -6.32
CA PHE A 59 -9.11 -1.34 -5.69
C PHE A 59 -8.07 -1.41 -4.58
N VAL A 60 -7.01 -0.61 -4.71
CA VAL A 60 -5.96 -0.55 -3.70
C VAL A 60 -6.09 0.77 -2.94
N LEU A 61 -6.21 0.66 -1.63
CA LEU A 61 -6.24 1.82 -0.73
C LEU A 61 -4.87 1.90 -0.06
N ILE A 62 -4.18 3.01 -0.24
CA ILE A 62 -2.87 3.24 0.39
C ILE A 62 -3.05 4.28 1.46
N SER A 63 -2.94 3.87 2.73
CA SER A 63 -3.00 4.78 3.87
C SER A 63 -1.58 5.14 4.28
N GLN A 64 -1.27 6.42 4.33
CA GLN A 64 0.06 6.91 4.66
C GLN A 64 0.00 8.29 5.31
N THR A 65 1.04 8.64 6.05
CA THR A 65 1.12 9.98 6.64
C THR A 65 1.24 11.03 5.54
N GLU A 66 0.54 12.15 5.72
CA GLU A 66 0.60 13.27 4.79
C GLU A 66 2.03 13.80 4.59
N GLY A 67 2.23 14.55 3.51
CA GLY A 67 3.47 15.26 3.26
C GLY A 67 4.32 14.72 2.13
N ARG A 68 3.88 13.66 1.47
CA ARG A 68 4.57 13.16 0.28
C ARG A 68 4.18 13.97 -0.93
N ASP A 69 5.17 14.31 -1.76
CA ASP A 69 4.94 15.15 -2.93
C ASP A 69 4.38 14.36 -4.11
N ASP A 70 4.07 15.09 -5.19
CA ASP A 70 3.47 14.49 -6.38
C ASP A 70 4.40 13.48 -7.04
N ALA A 71 5.70 13.75 -7.09
CA ALA A 71 6.66 12.83 -7.69
C ALA A 71 6.70 11.50 -6.94
N PHE A 72 6.63 11.54 -5.61
CA PHE A 72 6.57 10.32 -4.80
C PHE A 72 5.28 9.56 -5.08
N LYS A 73 4.15 10.25 -5.11
CA LYS A 73 2.85 9.63 -5.38
C LYS A 73 2.78 9.00 -6.76
N ASP A 74 3.36 9.65 -7.76
CA ASP A 74 3.45 9.09 -9.11
C ASP A 74 4.24 7.78 -9.11
N ALA A 75 5.38 7.76 -8.44
CA ALA A 75 6.22 6.56 -8.33
C ALA A 75 5.51 5.44 -7.56
N GLU A 76 4.80 5.79 -6.51
CA GLU A 76 4.04 4.87 -5.68
C GLU A 76 2.92 4.19 -6.47
N VAL A 77 2.15 4.95 -7.21
CA VAL A 77 1.06 4.43 -8.06
C VAL A 77 1.62 3.53 -9.15
N LYS A 78 2.71 3.93 -9.77
CA LYS A 78 3.36 3.12 -10.80
C LYS A 78 3.86 1.80 -10.24
N LEU A 79 4.50 1.82 -9.10
CA LEU A 79 5.02 0.62 -8.44
C LEU A 79 3.91 -0.39 -8.18
N VAL A 80 2.81 0.05 -7.58
CA VAL A 80 1.69 -0.82 -7.24
C VAL A 80 1.03 -1.37 -8.50
N THR A 81 0.78 -0.51 -9.48
CA THR A 81 0.20 -0.93 -10.76
C THR A 81 1.06 -1.99 -11.44
N ASP A 82 2.37 -1.75 -11.54
CA ASP A 82 3.30 -2.68 -12.19
C ASP A 82 3.33 -4.04 -11.47
N ALA A 83 3.28 -4.04 -10.14
CA ALA A 83 3.26 -5.29 -9.37
C ALA A 83 2.02 -6.13 -9.70
N PHE A 84 0.84 -5.51 -9.73
CA PHE A 84 -0.38 -6.22 -10.07
C PHE A 84 -0.35 -6.72 -11.51
N CYS A 85 0.01 -5.89 -12.47
CA CYS A 85 0.03 -6.27 -13.89
C CYS A 85 1.01 -7.41 -14.16
N LYS A 86 2.15 -7.39 -13.49
CA LYS A 86 3.19 -8.41 -13.69
C LYS A 86 2.72 -9.83 -13.34
N TYR A 87 1.96 -9.97 -12.27
CA TYR A 87 1.57 -11.29 -11.75
C TYR A 87 0.15 -11.71 -12.10
N THR A 88 -0.67 -10.81 -12.62
CA THR A 88 -2.03 -11.13 -13.04
C THR A 88 -2.18 -11.19 -14.55
N GLY A 89 -1.29 -10.56 -15.28
CA GLY A 89 -1.43 -10.39 -16.73
C GLY A 89 -2.43 -9.29 -17.09
N TRP A 90 -2.93 -8.54 -16.12
CA TRP A 90 -3.89 -7.47 -16.38
C TRP A 90 -3.26 -6.29 -17.10
N ASP A 91 -4.10 -5.58 -17.87
CA ASP A 91 -3.79 -4.25 -18.35
C ASP A 91 -3.85 -3.26 -17.18
N SER A 92 -3.04 -2.21 -17.24
CA SER A 92 -2.96 -1.22 -16.17
C SER A 92 -4.30 -0.53 -15.87
N SER A 93 -5.20 -0.48 -16.83
CA SER A 93 -6.53 0.09 -16.65
C SER A 93 -7.38 -0.67 -15.62
N ARG A 94 -6.99 -1.89 -15.26
CA ARG A 94 -7.70 -2.70 -14.27
C ARG A 94 -7.28 -2.45 -12.83
N VAL A 95 -6.27 -1.61 -12.61
CA VAL A 95 -5.78 -1.29 -11.27
C VAL A 95 -6.18 0.12 -10.91
N SER A 96 -6.99 0.26 -9.87
CA SER A 96 -7.40 1.56 -9.34
C SER A 96 -6.80 1.76 -7.95
N ILE A 97 -6.20 2.91 -7.72
CA ILE A 97 -5.50 3.20 -6.48
C ILE A 97 -6.03 4.50 -5.90
N MET A 98 -6.30 4.50 -4.60
CA MET A 98 -6.60 5.70 -3.83
C MET A 98 -5.55 5.86 -2.76
N ILE A 99 -4.97 7.04 -2.68
CA ILE A 99 -4.02 7.40 -1.64
C ILE A 99 -4.78 8.19 -0.59
N LEU A 100 -4.73 7.67 0.65
CA LEU A 100 -5.38 8.27 1.80
C LEU A 100 -4.29 8.91 2.66
N ASP A 101 -4.17 10.22 2.57
CA ASP A 101 -3.22 10.97 3.38
C ASP A 101 -3.78 11.12 4.79
N ILE A 102 -3.07 10.55 5.75
CA ILE A 102 -3.44 10.63 7.16
C ILE A 102 -2.73 11.83 7.79
N LEU A 103 -3.49 12.67 8.45
CA LEU A 103 -2.94 13.85 9.11
C LEU A 103 -1.88 13.44 10.13
N ARG A 104 -0.80 14.23 10.21
CA ARG A 104 0.22 14.03 11.24
C ARG A 104 -0.42 14.06 12.61
N GLY A 105 -0.01 13.13 13.47
CA GLY A 105 -0.58 13.02 14.80
C GLY A 105 -1.90 12.23 14.85
N SER A 106 -2.27 11.56 13.76
CA SER A 106 -3.50 10.77 13.70
C SER A 106 -3.27 9.27 13.55
N MET A 107 -2.03 8.81 13.79
CA MET A 107 -1.70 7.39 13.79
C MET A 107 -1.13 7.00 15.15
N GLY A 108 -1.50 5.79 15.58
CA GLY A 108 -0.98 5.23 16.82
C GLY A 108 -0.31 3.89 16.57
N THR A 109 0.86 3.68 17.17
CA THR A 109 1.58 2.41 17.13
C THR A 109 2.28 2.23 18.47
N ASN A 110 2.26 1.01 18.98
CA ASN A 110 2.89 0.68 20.25
C ASN A 110 2.39 1.55 21.41
N GLY A 111 1.12 1.91 21.38
CA GLY A 111 0.47 2.68 22.43
C GLY A 111 0.75 4.18 22.44
N ILE A 112 1.39 4.70 21.40
CA ILE A 112 1.70 6.13 21.28
C ILE A 112 1.26 6.68 19.94
N ILE A 113 1.00 7.98 19.93
CA ILE A 113 0.72 8.70 18.68
C ILE A 113 2.05 8.96 17.96
N VAL A 114 2.09 8.69 16.69
CA VAL A 114 3.28 8.85 15.87
C VAL A 114 3.15 10.04 14.93
N ASN A 115 4.29 10.55 14.45
CA ASN A 115 4.34 11.66 13.49
C ASN A 115 3.61 12.92 13.94
N ARG A 116 3.54 13.17 15.26
CA ARG A 116 2.87 14.34 15.78
C ARG A 116 3.67 15.62 15.50
N ASN A 117 5.01 15.50 15.59
CA ASN A 117 5.93 16.59 15.29
C ASN A 117 7.27 15.98 14.87
N GLY A 118 8.25 16.82 14.55
CA GLY A 118 9.54 16.36 14.07
C GLY A 118 10.26 15.41 15.01
N ALA A 119 10.24 15.68 16.31
CA ALA A 119 10.88 14.83 17.29
C ALA A 119 10.19 13.47 17.37
N ALA A 120 8.87 13.47 17.33
CA ALA A 120 8.11 12.22 17.34
C ALA A 120 8.38 11.40 16.08
N ALA A 121 8.43 12.06 14.93
CA ALA A 121 8.73 11.38 13.67
C ALA A 121 10.11 10.74 13.71
N GLU A 122 11.10 11.41 14.27
CA GLU A 122 12.44 10.91 14.40
C GLU A 122 12.52 9.72 15.36
N ALA A 123 11.87 9.83 16.49
CA ALA A 123 11.81 8.75 17.47
C ALA A 123 11.16 7.50 16.88
N ILE A 124 10.17 7.68 16.03
CA ILE A 124 9.49 6.59 15.38
C ILE A 124 10.38 5.91 14.36
N LYS A 125 11.11 6.66 13.55
CA LYS A 125 12.07 6.10 12.63
C LYS A 125 13.07 5.20 13.32
N SER A 126 13.58 5.63 14.48
CA SER A 126 14.54 4.84 15.22
C SER A 126 13.91 3.61 15.87
N LYS A 127 12.58 3.58 16.01
CA LYS A 127 11.82 2.47 16.59
C LYS A 127 11.11 1.63 15.53
N GLU A 128 11.50 1.79 14.27
CA GLU A 128 10.91 1.01 13.25
C GLU A 128 9.53 1.32 12.88
N ILE A 129 9.12 2.44 12.84
CA ILE A 129 7.84 2.65 12.39
C ILE A 129 7.49 2.39 11.19
#